data_f97c3657b7dc43f6ec08397cfc5f249a
#
_entry.id   f97c3657b7dc43f6ec08397cfc5f249a
#
_cell.length_a   1.000
_cell.length_b   1.000
_cell.length_c   1.000
_cell.angle_alpha   90.00
_cell.angle_beta   90.00
_cell.angle_gamma   90.00
#
_symmetry.space_group_name_H-M   'P 1'
#
loop_
_entity.id
_entity.type
_entity.pdbx_description
1 polymer ?
#
loop_
_entity_poly.entity_id
_entity_poly.type
_entity_poly.pdbx_seq_one_letter_code
_entity_poly.pdbx_strand_id
1 'polypeptide(L)'
;MNFFRNHKTIFIITGSAALLLCALIAVALHFYRNYHVTTVYVEGNTHYTNEEIRDMVMDGFLGDNSAYLSLKYRDKSIDGVPFISKMDITVVDPNTIRITVYEKATAGYVEYLDQYMYFDKDGVVIEASDERTKGIPLVTGLKFDHVVVKEPLPVEDPAIFKSILDITQLVNKYNLSIDRMYFAKDGTLTLYFEDVRVSLGQPENLDEKVMHLQYILPEIQGRAGTLRMENYTEDTKNISFEPDDVKEGVQQDVQEDFEG
;
A
#
# COMPACT_ATOMS: atom_id res chain seq x y z
N MET A 1 38.77 -54.23 40.32
CA MET A 1 39.50 -53.61 39.20
C MET A 1 38.61 -52.92 38.18
N ASN A 2 37.30 -53.19 38.12
CA ASN A 2 36.34 -52.57 37.16
C ASN A 2 35.82 -51.20 37.62
N PHE A 3 35.82 -50.88 38.90
CA PHE A 3 35.30 -49.61 39.42
C PHE A 3 36.16 -48.40 39.01
N PHE A 4 37.47 -48.49 39.04
CA PHE A 4 38.37 -47.40 38.63
C PHE A 4 38.41 -47.18 37.09
N ARG A 5 38.09 -48.20 36.28
CA ARG A 5 38.03 -48.08 34.84
C ARG A 5 36.78 -47.33 34.39
N ASN A 6 35.65 -47.57 35.05
CA ASN A 6 34.40 -46.85 34.79
C ASN A 6 34.50 -45.35 35.12
N HIS A 7 35.16 -44.96 36.21
CA HIS A 7 35.35 -43.55 36.56
C HIS A 7 36.23 -42.80 35.54
N LYS A 8 37.30 -43.40 35.02
CA LYS A 8 38.12 -42.80 33.98
C LYS A 8 37.33 -42.58 32.68
N THR A 9 36.50 -43.55 32.29
CA THR A 9 35.68 -43.44 31.09
C THR A 9 34.59 -42.37 31.27
N ILE A 10 33.96 -42.28 32.41
CA ILE A 10 32.98 -41.23 32.73
C ILE A 10 33.66 -39.86 32.72
N PHE A 11 34.84 -39.68 33.27
CA PHE A 11 35.59 -38.43 33.26
C PHE A 11 36.00 -38.00 31.86
N ILE A 12 36.37 -38.94 30.97
CA ILE A 12 36.67 -38.63 29.57
C ILE A 12 35.42 -38.20 28.83
N ILE A 13 34.29 -38.89 29.03
CA ILE A 13 33.00 -38.56 28.36
C ILE A 13 32.50 -37.19 28.84
N THR A 14 32.50 -36.92 30.16
CA THR A 14 32.07 -35.62 30.70
C THR A 14 33.00 -34.49 30.28
N GLY A 15 34.32 -34.73 30.25
CA GLY A 15 35.29 -33.74 29.75
C GLY A 15 35.14 -33.44 28.27
N SER A 16 34.92 -34.45 27.42
CA SER A 16 34.67 -34.24 26.00
C SER A 16 33.35 -33.54 25.73
N ALA A 17 32.29 -33.85 26.49
CA ALA A 17 31.00 -33.19 26.39
C ALA A 17 31.09 -31.70 26.79
N ALA A 18 31.83 -31.40 27.89
CA ALA A 18 32.07 -30.03 28.31
C ALA A 18 32.86 -29.22 27.28
N LEU A 19 33.89 -29.82 26.68
CA LEU A 19 34.70 -29.17 25.64
C LEU A 19 33.88 -28.89 24.37
N LEU A 20 33.02 -29.82 23.98
CA LEU A 20 32.11 -29.65 22.84
C LEU A 20 31.08 -28.54 23.15
N LEU A 21 30.54 -28.47 24.34
CA LEU A 21 29.63 -27.40 24.77
C LEU A 21 30.33 -26.03 24.74
N CYS A 22 31.56 -25.94 25.26
CA CYS A 22 32.34 -24.70 25.20
C CYS A 22 32.63 -24.27 23.76
N ALA A 23 32.93 -25.21 22.85
CA ALA A 23 33.12 -24.92 21.42
C ALA A 23 31.84 -24.41 20.79
N LEU A 24 30.68 -25.01 21.07
CA LEU A 24 29.38 -24.54 20.58
C LEU A 24 29.05 -23.15 21.10
N ILE A 25 29.29 -22.87 22.38
CA ILE A 25 29.09 -21.51 22.94
C ILE A 25 30.03 -20.50 22.29
N ALA A 26 31.29 -20.84 22.06
CA ALA A 26 32.24 -19.96 21.38
C ALA A 26 31.82 -19.64 19.96
N VAL A 27 31.34 -20.64 19.21
CA VAL A 27 30.78 -20.46 17.86
C VAL A 27 29.53 -19.57 17.90
N ALA A 28 28.60 -19.83 18.83
CA ALA A 28 27.40 -19.02 18.99
C ALA A 28 27.73 -17.55 19.31
N LEU A 29 28.68 -17.32 20.24
CA LEU A 29 29.15 -15.97 20.57
C LEU A 29 29.84 -15.28 19.39
N HIS A 30 30.61 -16.04 18.59
CA HIS A 30 31.22 -15.50 17.38
C HIS A 30 30.18 -15.02 16.39
N PHE A 31 29.15 -15.84 16.10
CA PHE A 31 28.04 -15.43 15.21
C PHE A 31 27.24 -14.26 15.77
N TYR A 32 26.93 -14.27 17.06
CA TYR A 32 26.20 -13.17 17.70
C TYR A 32 26.94 -11.83 17.59
N ARG A 33 28.28 -11.82 17.77
CA ARG A 33 29.08 -10.58 17.77
C ARG A 33 29.42 -10.08 16.37
N ASN A 34 29.66 -10.96 15.41
CA ASN A 34 30.18 -10.58 14.09
C ASN A 34 29.09 -10.39 13.02
N TYR A 35 27.86 -10.82 13.29
CA TYR A 35 26.75 -10.72 12.33
C TYR A 35 25.67 -9.75 12.83
N HIS A 36 26.04 -8.74 13.60
CA HIS A 36 25.13 -7.70 14.05
C HIS A 36 24.86 -6.69 12.94
N VAL A 37 23.57 -6.52 12.55
CA VAL A 37 23.13 -5.62 11.48
C VAL A 37 23.22 -4.17 11.94
N THR A 38 23.97 -3.36 11.22
CA THR A 38 24.09 -1.91 11.44
C THR A 38 23.54 -1.10 10.29
N THR A 39 23.48 -1.67 9.09
CA THR A 39 23.00 -1.00 7.88
C THR A 39 21.91 -1.84 7.21
N VAL A 40 20.78 -1.18 6.91
CA VAL A 40 19.64 -1.80 6.23
C VAL A 40 19.27 -0.97 5.02
N TYR A 41 19.28 -1.60 3.85
CA TYR A 41 18.73 -1.04 2.61
C TYR A 41 17.35 -1.63 2.39
N VAL A 42 16.34 -0.79 2.20
CA VAL A 42 14.97 -1.18 1.86
C VAL A 42 14.63 -0.65 0.48
N GLU A 43 14.08 -1.50 -0.37
CA GLU A 43 13.71 -1.15 -1.75
C GLU A 43 12.41 -1.84 -2.16
N GLY A 44 11.61 -1.18 -3.01
CA GLY A 44 10.36 -1.72 -3.55
C GLY A 44 9.12 -1.48 -2.67
N ASN A 45 9.27 -0.79 -1.53
CA ASN A 45 8.18 -0.39 -0.66
C ASN A 45 7.56 0.94 -1.14
N THR A 46 6.23 1.00 -1.18
CA THR A 46 5.43 2.19 -1.54
C THR A 46 4.47 2.55 -0.41
N HIS A 47 3.84 1.54 0.20
CA HIS A 47 2.83 1.71 1.26
C HIS A 47 3.45 1.87 2.65
N TYR A 48 4.60 1.25 2.89
CA TYR A 48 5.29 1.29 4.17
C TYR A 48 6.58 2.10 4.08
N THR A 49 6.95 2.76 5.17
CA THR A 49 8.25 3.44 5.29
C THR A 49 9.38 2.43 5.44
N ASN A 50 10.62 2.85 5.18
CA ASN A 50 11.80 2.00 5.36
C ASN A 50 11.96 1.53 6.82
N GLU A 51 11.58 2.39 7.78
CA GLU A 51 11.61 2.10 9.20
C GLU A 51 10.61 1.02 9.57
N GLU A 52 9.38 1.10 9.09
CA GLU A 52 8.34 0.10 9.33
C GLU A 52 8.73 -1.27 8.76
N ILE A 53 9.24 -1.31 7.52
CA ILE A 53 9.72 -2.56 6.90
C ILE A 53 10.88 -3.14 7.70
N ARG A 54 11.86 -2.32 8.10
CA ARG A 54 12.98 -2.76 8.93
C ARG A 54 12.49 -3.37 10.23
N ASP A 55 11.57 -2.70 10.93
CA ASP A 55 11.07 -3.13 12.24
C ASP A 55 10.27 -4.44 12.11
N MET A 56 9.47 -4.63 11.04
CA MET A 56 8.77 -5.89 10.75
C MET A 56 9.75 -7.07 10.54
N VAL A 57 10.86 -6.82 9.84
CA VAL A 57 11.84 -7.87 9.51
C VAL A 57 12.73 -8.19 10.70
N MET A 58 13.17 -7.16 11.43
CA MET A 58 14.14 -7.25 12.53
C MET A 58 13.49 -7.50 13.89
N ASP A 59 12.23 -7.90 13.94
CA ASP A 59 11.55 -8.22 15.18
C ASP A 59 12.07 -9.52 15.82
N GLY A 60 12.18 -9.51 17.18
CA GLY A 60 12.52 -10.65 18.01
C GLY A 60 13.98 -10.69 18.48
N PHE A 61 14.32 -11.74 19.27
CA PHE A 61 15.57 -11.86 20.04
C PHE A 61 16.86 -11.82 19.19
N LEU A 62 16.82 -12.31 17.95
CA LEU A 62 17.94 -12.29 17.00
C LEU A 62 17.60 -11.45 15.75
N GLY A 63 16.66 -10.53 15.89
CA GLY A 63 16.20 -9.69 14.78
C GLY A 63 17.28 -8.80 14.18
N ASP A 64 18.33 -8.52 14.94
CA ASP A 64 19.51 -7.76 14.53
C ASP A 64 20.69 -8.62 14.03
N ASN A 65 20.48 -9.94 13.87
CA ASN A 65 21.55 -10.83 13.39
C ASN A 65 21.34 -11.23 11.91
N SER A 66 22.24 -10.79 11.04
CA SER A 66 22.13 -10.99 9.60
C SER A 66 22.12 -12.46 9.18
N ALA A 67 22.91 -13.32 9.84
CA ALA A 67 22.93 -14.75 9.56
C ALA A 67 21.60 -15.42 9.96
N TYR A 68 21.01 -15.02 11.08
CA TYR A 68 19.69 -15.50 11.51
C TYR A 68 18.58 -15.02 10.57
N LEU A 69 18.59 -13.73 10.17
CA LEU A 69 17.62 -13.19 9.25
C LEU A 69 17.64 -13.88 7.89
N SER A 70 18.85 -14.13 7.34
CA SER A 70 19.01 -14.87 6.09
C SER A 70 18.43 -16.30 6.17
N LEU A 71 18.56 -16.96 7.33
CA LEU A 71 17.99 -18.30 7.52
C LEU A 71 16.48 -18.25 7.77
N LYS A 72 16.01 -17.28 8.58
CA LYS A 72 14.58 -17.10 8.94
C LYS A 72 13.71 -16.85 7.69
N TYR A 73 14.24 -16.07 6.74
CA TYR A 73 13.48 -15.61 5.57
C TYR A 73 13.90 -16.25 4.23
N ARG A 74 14.75 -17.29 4.26
CA ARG A 74 15.37 -17.89 3.07
C ARG A 74 14.39 -18.30 1.97
N ASP A 75 13.24 -18.86 2.33
CA ASP A 75 12.23 -19.35 1.40
C ASP A 75 10.81 -19.07 1.93
N LYS A 76 10.67 -18.02 2.74
CA LYS A 76 9.37 -17.68 3.36
C LYS A 76 8.88 -16.35 2.84
N SER A 77 7.66 -16.34 2.31
CA SER A 77 6.87 -15.13 2.23
C SER A 77 6.45 -14.72 3.64
N ILE A 78 6.43 -13.43 3.91
CA ILE A 78 5.84 -12.92 5.14
C ILE A 78 4.32 -12.89 4.91
N ASP A 79 3.62 -13.87 5.48
CA ASP A 79 2.17 -13.91 5.44
C ASP A 79 1.58 -12.96 6.48
N GLY A 80 0.47 -12.31 6.15
CA GLY A 80 -0.31 -11.49 7.09
C GLY A 80 0.11 -10.02 7.20
N VAL A 81 1.06 -9.55 6.38
CA VAL A 81 1.33 -8.11 6.26
C VAL A 81 0.44 -7.55 5.14
N PRO A 82 -0.44 -6.59 5.43
CA PRO A 82 -1.29 -5.97 4.42
C PRO A 82 -0.46 -5.42 3.26
N PHE A 83 -0.97 -5.50 2.04
CA PHE A 83 -0.34 -5.02 0.81
C PHE A 83 1.01 -5.64 0.42
N ILE A 84 1.63 -6.45 1.26
CA ILE A 84 2.88 -7.13 0.94
C ILE A 84 2.60 -8.53 0.41
N SER A 85 3.14 -8.83 -0.77
CA SER A 85 3.14 -10.17 -1.36
C SER A 85 4.29 -11.02 -0.84
N LYS A 86 5.49 -10.41 -0.78
CA LYS A 86 6.73 -11.10 -0.41
C LYS A 86 7.79 -10.09 0.01
N MET A 87 8.67 -10.47 0.95
CA MET A 87 9.93 -9.77 1.22
C MET A 87 11.10 -10.74 1.06
N ASP A 88 12.11 -10.35 0.31
CA ASP A 88 13.37 -11.06 0.17
C ASP A 88 14.47 -10.36 0.97
N ILE A 89 15.16 -11.09 1.84
CA ILE A 89 16.26 -10.57 2.65
C ILE A 89 17.57 -11.13 2.11
N THR A 90 18.46 -10.23 1.66
CA THR A 90 19.80 -10.57 1.16
C THR A 90 20.86 -10.01 2.09
N VAL A 91 21.76 -10.85 2.57
CA VAL A 91 22.94 -10.43 3.32
C VAL A 91 24.00 -9.94 2.32
N VAL A 92 24.32 -8.65 2.36
CA VAL A 92 25.34 -8.03 1.52
C VAL A 92 26.73 -8.26 2.13
N ASP A 93 26.83 -8.06 3.45
CA ASP A 93 27.97 -8.36 4.29
C ASP A 93 27.48 -8.70 5.71
N PRO A 94 28.37 -9.14 6.65
CA PRO A 94 27.93 -9.54 8.00
C PRO A 94 27.12 -8.48 8.76
N ASN A 95 27.29 -7.20 8.44
CA ASN A 95 26.66 -6.08 9.15
C ASN A 95 25.64 -5.33 8.30
N THR A 96 25.44 -5.73 7.04
CA THR A 96 24.58 -5.07 6.07
C THR A 96 23.59 -6.04 5.44
N ILE A 97 22.31 -5.72 5.49
CA ILE A 97 21.26 -6.46 4.79
C ILE A 97 20.54 -5.56 3.79
N ARG A 98 19.99 -6.20 2.75
CA ARG A 98 19.03 -5.59 1.83
C ARG A 98 17.72 -6.32 1.94
N ILE A 99 16.64 -5.55 2.07
CA ILE A 99 15.26 -6.02 2.08
C ILE A 99 14.62 -5.56 0.78
N THR A 100 14.25 -6.51 -0.09
CA THR A 100 13.49 -6.22 -1.30
C THR A 100 12.03 -6.57 -1.06
N VAL A 101 11.16 -5.56 -1.10
CA VAL A 101 9.73 -5.68 -0.85
C VAL A 101 9.01 -5.82 -2.18
N TYR A 102 8.12 -6.81 -2.27
CA TYR A 102 7.20 -7.00 -3.40
C TYR A 102 5.79 -6.73 -2.89
N GLU A 103 5.22 -5.61 -3.28
CA GLU A 103 3.86 -5.26 -2.89
C GLU A 103 2.82 -5.90 -3.80
N LYS A 104 1.62 -6.10 -3.27
CA LYS A 104 0.45 -6.49 -4.06
C LYS A 104 0.03 -5.31 -4.93
N ALA A 105 -0.14 -5.54 -6.22
CA ALA A 105 -0.62 -4.50 -7.12
C ALA A 105 -2.09 -4.17 -6.82
N THR A 106 -2.33 -3.03 -6.20
CA THR A 106 -3.66 -2.55 -5.84
C THR A 106 -4.15 -1.55 -6.87
N ALA A 107 -5.35 -1.78 -7.43
CA ALA A 107 -5.97 -0.87 -8.41
C ALA A 107 -6.91 0.15 -7.76
N GLY A 108 -7.54 -0.21 -6.64
CA GLY A 108 -8.48 0.64 -5.93
C GLY A 108 -9.05 -0.08 -4.71
N TYR A 109 -9.99 0.56 -4.03
CA TYR A 109 -10.77 -0.08 -2.98
C TYR A 109 -12.24 0.32 -3.07
N VAL A 110 -13.11 -0.52 -2.49
CA VAL A 110 -14.53 -0.23 -2.24
C VAL A 110 -14.79 -0.28 -0.75
N GLU A 111 -15.82 0.42 -0.30
CA GLU A 111 -16.30 0.34 1.08
C GLU A 111 -17.39 -0.75 1.19
N TYR A 112 -17.23 -1.66 2.14
CA TYR A 112 -18.19 -2.72 2.40
C TYR A 112 -18.19 -3.09 3.89
N LEU A 113 -19.36 -3.03 4.55
CA LEU A 113 -19.53 -3.34 5.98
C LEU A 113 -18.51 -2.62 6.90
N ASP A 114 -18.37 -1.32 6.71
CA ASP A 114 -17.46 -0.43 7.45
C ASP A 114 -15.96 -0.79 7.31
N GLN A 115 -15.60 -1.56 6.27
CA GLN A 115 -14.23 -1.90 5.94
C GLN A 115 -13.86 -1.42 4.53
N TYR A 116 -12.56 -1.19 4.32
CA TYR A 116 -11.96 -0.87 3.03
C TYR A 116 -11.48 -2.16 2.37
N MET A 117 -12.16 -2.57 1.29
CA MET A 117 -11.87 -3.80 0.53
C MET A 117 -11.01 -3.44 -0.68
N TYR A 118 -9.72 -3.70 -0.57
CA TYR A 118 -8.74 -3.42 -1.62
C TYR A 118 -8.73 -4.54 -2.65
N PHE A 119 -8.68 -4.18 -3.93
CA PHE A 119 -8.68 -5.13 -5.03
C PHE A 119 -7.57 -4.85 -6.03
N ASP A 120 -7.14 -5.89 -6.74
CA ASP A 120 -6.13 -5.83 -7.77
C ASP A 120 -6.70 -5.46 -9.16
N LYS A 121 -5.84 -5.49 -10.18
CA LYS A 121 -6.18 -5.19 -11.57
C LYS A 121 -7.27 -6.09 -12.18
N ASP A 122 -7.47 -7.27 -11.63
CA ASP A 122 -8.45 -8.24 -12.10
C ASP A 122 -9.74 -8.19 -11.25
N GLY A 123 -9.82 -7.23 -10.31
CA GLY A 123 -10.94 -7.06 -9.39
C GLY A 123 -10.94 -8.05 -8.22
N VAL A 124 -9.88 -8.84 -8.06
CA VAL A 124 -9.77 -9.77 -6.93
C VAL A 124 -9.49 -9.00 -5.65
N VAL A 125 -10.30 -9.21 -4.62
CA VAL A 125 -10.13 -8.59 -3.31
C VAL A 125 -8.90 -9.17 -2.63
N ILE A 126 -7.85 -8.39 -2.49
CA ILE A 126 -6.56 -8.82 -1.96
C ILE A 126 -6.39 -8.55 -0.46
N GLU A 127 -7.15 -7.59 0.08
CA GLU A 127 -7.02 -7.16 1.47
C GLU A 127 -8.32 -6.52 1.97
N ALA A 128 -8.61 -6.69 3.28
CA ALA A 128 -9.64 -5.96 4.01
C ALA A 128 -8.95 -5.20 5.17
N SER A 129 -9.26 -3.93 5.34
CA SER A 129 -8.65 -3.09 6.37
C SER A 129 -9.68 -2.17 7.01
N ASP A 130 -9.51 -1.89 8.29
CA ASP A 130 -10.30 -0.88 9.02
C ASP A 130 -9.76 0.54 8.82
N GLU A 131 -8.53 0.65 8.27
CA GLU A 131 -7.87 1.92 8.00
C GLU A 131 -7.68 2.15 6.51
N ARG A 132 -7.87 3.41 6.08
CA ARG A 132 -7.68 3.82 4.70
C ARG A 132 -6.20 4.00 4.38
N THR A 133 -5.73 3.35 3.33
CA THR A 133 -4.38 3.53 2.80
C THR A 133 -4.33 4.72 1.84
N LYS A 134 -3.39 5.65 2.06
CA LYS A 134 -3.18 6.80 1.19
C LYS A 134 -2.68 6.38 -0.20
N GLY A 135 -3.05 7.14 -1.23
CA GLY A 135 -2.60 6.92 -2.60
C GLY A 135 -3.34 5.82 -3.36
N ILE A 136 -4.29 5.12 -2.72
CA ILE A 136 -5.19 4.19 -3.40
C ILE A 136 -6.57 4.84 -3.50
N PRO A 137 -7.17 4.93 -4.70
CA PRO A 137 -8.44 5.61 -4.90
C PRO A 137 -9.63 4.77 -4.39
N LEU A 138 -10.62 5.45 -3.82
CA LEU A 138 -11.94 4.88 -3.59
C LEU A 138 -12.67 4.72 -4.94
N VAL A 139 -13.23 3.55 -5.21
CA VAL A 139 -14.08 3.30 -6.38
C VAL A 139 -15.52 3.16 -5.96
N THR A 140 -16.39 4.00 -6.53
CA THR A 140 -17.82 4.04 -6.24
C THR A 140 -18.65 3.90 -7.50
N GLY A 141 -19.94 3.58 -7.33
CA GLY A 141 -20.87 3.34 -8.45
C GLY A 141 -20.89 1.88 -8.92
N LEU A 142 -19.96 1.04 -8.44
CA LEU A 142 -20.00 -0.41 -8.66
C LEU A 142 -21.16 -1.02 -7.89
N LYS A 143 -21.89 -1.95 -8.55
CA LYS A 143 -22.95 -2.71 -7.91
C LYS A 143 -22.45 -4.12 -7.66
N PHE A 144 -22.45 -4.48 -6.40
CA PHE A 144 -22.14 -5.82 -5.90
C PHE A 144 -22.98 -6.08 -4.64
N ASP A 145 -23.27 -7.34 -4.34
CA ASP A 145 -24.09 -7.77 -3.21
C ASP A 145 -23.28 -8.34 -2.05
N HIS A 146 -22.07 -8.84 -2.33
CA HIS A 146 -21.17 -9.36 -1.32
C HIS A 146 -19.70 -9.13 -1.71
N VAL A 147 -18.80 -9.25 -0.72
CA VAL A 147 -17.35 -9.18 -0.92
C VAL A 147 -16.70 -10.31 -0.15
N VAL A 148 -15.81 -11.06 -0.82
CA VAL A 148 -15.02 -12.13 -0.21
C VAL A 148 -13.55 -11.91 -0.53
N VAL A 149 -12.69 -11.90 0.49
CA VAL A 149 -11.25 -11.77 0.31
C VAL A 149 -10.69 -12.97 -0.45
N LYS A 150 -9.85 -12.70 -1.44
CA LYS A 150 -9.28 -13.65 -2.42
C LYS A 150 -10.24 -14.07 -3.54
N GLU A 151 -11.41 -13.46 -3.64
CA GLU A 151 -12.35 -13.67 -4.73
C GLU A 151 -12.56 -12.36 -5.52
N PRO A 152 -12.94 -12.43 -6.81
CA PRO A 152 -13.31 -11.25 -7.58
C PRO A 152 -14.57 -10.58 -7.03
N LEU A 153 -14.62 -9.25 -7.05
CA LEU A 153 -15.84 -8.49 -6.79
C LEU A 153 -16.92 -8.88 -7.83
N PRO A 154 -18.12 -9.26 -7.39
CA PRO A 154 -19.18 -9.74 -8.29
C PRO A 154 -19.92 -8.56 -8.94
N VAL A 155 -19.24 -7.84 -9.84
CA VAL A 155 -19.82 -6.71 -10.61
C VAL A 155 -20.52 -7.19 -11.89
N GLU A 156 -21.46 -6.38 -12.41
CA GLU A 156 -22.21 -6.71 -13.62
C GLU A 156 -21.28 -6.81 -14.86
N ASP A 157 -20.29 -5.90 -14.96
CA ASP A 157 -19.31 -5.87 -16.05
C ASP A 157 -17.87 -5.86 -15.51
N PRO A 158 -17.16 -7.00 -15.54
CA PRO A 158 -15.76 -7.07 -15.09
C PRO A 158 -14.77 -6.23 -15.93
N ALA A 159 -15.13 -5.80 -17.14
CA ALA A 159 -14.27 -4.94 -17.95
C ALA A 159 -13.99 -3.57 -17.28
N ILE A 160 -14.81 -3.17 -16.32
CA ILE A 160 -14.62 -1.94 -15.51
C ILE A 160 -13.28 -1.93 -14.78
N PHE A 161 -12.78 -3.09 -14.32
CA PHE A 161 -11.50 -3.18 -13.62
C PHE A 161 -10.32 -2.79 -14.50
N LYS A 162 -10.41 -3.04 -15.82
CA LYS A 162 -9.40 -2.55 -16.76
C LYS A 162 -9.38 -1.03 -16.80
N SER A 163 -10.55 -0.38 -16.85
CA SER A 163 -10.63 1.08 -16.83
C SER A 163 -10.10 1.67 -15.52
N ILE A 164 -10.42 1.05 -14.38
CA ILE A 164 -9.89 1.44 -13.06
C ILE A 164 -8.36 1.36 -13.04
N LEU A 165 -7.79 0.24 -13.52
CA LEU A 165 -6.35 0.07 -13.60
C LEU A 165 -5.69 1.11 -14.51
N ASP A 166 -6.23 1.31 -15.72
CA ASP A 166 -5.70 2.27 -16.69
C ASP A 166 -5.67 3.68 -16.05
N ILE A 167 -6.73 4.11 -15.37
CA ILE A 167 -6.79 5.41 -14.68
C ILE A 167 -5.79 5.47 -13.54
N THR A 168 -5.71 4.43 -12.69
CA THR A 168 -4.77 4.40 -11.56
C THR A 168 -3.33 4.50 -12.04
N GLN A 169 -2.99 3.83 -13.14
CA GLN A 169 -1.66 3.95 -13.76
C GLN A 169 -1.40 5.35 -14.32
N LEU A 170 -2.40 5.97 -14.96
CA LEU A 170 -2.27 7.31 -15.54
C LEU A 170 -2.12 8.39 -14.46
N VAL A 171 -2.93 8.34 -13.38
CA VAL A 171 -2.80 9.31 -12.29
C VAL A 171 -1.44 9.18 -11.58
N ASN A 172 -0.92 7.96 -11.42
CA ASN A 172 0.41 7.73 -10.89
C ASN A 172 1.51 8.24 -11.85
N LYS A 173 1.39 7.97 -13.16
CA LYS A 173 2.32 8.42 -14.20
C LYS A 173 2.46 9.94 -14.22
N TYR A 174 1.35 10.67 -14.00
CA TYR A 174 1.31 12.13 -14.02
C TYR A 174 1.37 12.77 -12.61
N ASN A 175 1.71 11.99 -11.57
CA ASN A 175 1.79 12.44 -10.17
C ASN A 175 0.53 13.15 -9.67
N LEU A 176 -0.64 12.69 -10.08
CA LEU A 176 -1.92 13.19 -9.61
C LEU A 176 -2.37 12.41 -8.37
N SER A 177 -2.95 13.10 -7.38
CA SER A 177 -3.50 12.48 -6.19
C SER A 177 -5.02 12.45 -6.29
N ILE A 178 -5.56 11.31 -6.66
CA ILE A 178 -7.00 11.11 -6.80
C ILE A 178 -7.60 10.56 -5.50
N ASP A 179 -8.73 11.13 -5.07
CA ASP A 179 -9.45 10.65 -3.89
C ASP A 179 -10.45 9.55 -4.22
N ARG A 180 -11.20 9.75 -5.32
CA ARG A 180 -12.29 8.84 -5.70
C ARG A 180 -12.50 8.79 -7.21
N MET A 181 -12.85 7.59 -7.70
CA MET A 181 -13.41 7.33 -9.01
C MET A 181 -14.89 6.99 -8.86
N TYR A 182 -15.76 7.62 -9.63
CA TYR A 182 -17.18 7.30 -9.66
C TYR A 182 -17.60 6.84 -11.07
N PHE A 183 -18.16 5.66 -11.14
CA PHE A 183 -18.74 5.10 -12.37
C PHE A 183 -20.27 5.20 -12.30
N ALA A 184 -20.86 5.96 -13.18
CA ALA A 184 -22.31 6.05 -13.27
C ALA A 184 -22.89 4.82 -14.00
N LYS A 185 -24.22 4.65 -13.93
CA LYS A 185 -24.90 3.49 -14.52
C LYS A 185 -24.78 3.40 -16.05
N ASP A 186 -24.57 4.53 -16.72
CA ASP A 186 -24.37 4.62 -18.16
C ASP A 186 -22.90 4.43 -18.58
N GLY A 187 -22.01 4.09 -17.64
CA GLY A 187 -20.58 3.89 -17.84
C GLY A 187 -19.76 5.17 -17.83
N THR A 188 -20.38 6.32 -17.60
CA THR A 188 -19.63 7.59 -17.52
C THR A 188 -18.79 7.65 -16.23
N LEU A 189 -17.61 8.25 -16.35
CA LEU A 189 -16.59 8.33 -15.32
C LEU A 189 -16.42 9.77 -14.82
N THR A 190 -16.38 9.91 -13.49
CA THR A 190 -16.00 11.16 -12.81
C THR A 190 -14.86 10.87 -11.82
N LEU A 191 -13.80 11.67 -11.90
CA LEU A 191 -12.69 11.64 -10.95
C LEU A 191 -12.87 12.80 -9.93
N TYR A 192 -12.45 12.55 -8.68
CA TYR A 192 -12.51 13.54 -7.61
C TYR A 192 -11.10 13.83 -7.10
N PHE A 193 -10.78 15.12 -7.04
CA PHE A 193 -9.54 15.67 -6.54
C PHE A 193 -9.91 16.76 -5.53
N GLU A 194 -9.88 16.44 -4.23
CA GLU A 194 -10.40 17.32 -3.17
C GLU A 194 -11.83 17.81 -3.50
N ASP A 195 -12.03 19.11 -3.68
CA ASP A 195 -13.33 19.72 -3.99
C ASP A 195 -13.62 19.82 -5.51
N VAL A 196 -12.68 19.36 -6.36
CA VAL A 196 -12.85 19.38 -7.82
C VAL A 196 -13.38 18.04 -8.33
N ARG A 197 -14.46 18.08 -9.07
CA ARG A 197 -14.99 16.95 -9.84
C ARG A 197 -14.56 17.09 -11.30
N VAL A 198 -13.95 16.06 -11.86
CA VAL A 198 -13.57 16.00 -13.26
C VAL A 198 -14.47 15.01 -13.99
N SER A 199 -15.39 15.49 -14.79
CA SER A 199 -16.28 14.66 -15.59
C SER A 199 -15.56 14.26 -16.89
N LEU A 200 -15.15 12.98 -16.99
CA LEU A 200 -14.43 12.43 -18.15
C LEU A 200 -15.35 11.83 -19.21
N GLY A 201 -16.64 11.61 -18.87
CA GLY A 201 -17.59 10.94 -19.77
C GLY A 201 -17.29 9.46 -19.93
N GLN A 202 -17.42 8.93 -21.14
CA GLN A 202 -17.03 7.56 -21.43
C GLN A 202 -15.50 7.38 -21.30
N PRO A 203 -15.02 6.17 -20.90
CA PRO A 203 -13.60 5.91 -20.66
C PRO A 203 -12.79 5.80 -21.96
N GLU A 204 -12.94 6.79 -22.84
CA GLU A 204 -12.25 6.93 -24.12
C GLU A 204 -11.21 8.05 -24.03
N ASN A 205 -10.05 7.89 -24.70
CA ASN A 205 -8.94 8.85 -24.72
C ASN A 205 -8.46 9.26 -23.32
N LEU A 206 -8.46 8.32 -22.37
CA LEU A 206 -8.13 8.57 -20.96
C LEU A 206 -6.71 9.12 -20.78
N ASP A 207 -5.73 8.63 -21.56
CA ASP A 207 -4.33 9.10 -21.43
C ASP A 207 -4.22 10.60 -21.74
N GLU A 208 -4.86 11.06 -22.81
CA GLU A 208 -4.88 12.48 -23.16
C GLU A 208 -5.61 13.33 -22.12
N LYS A 209 -6.81 12.90 -21.71
CA LYS A 209 -7.61 13.60 -20.70
C LYS A 209 -6.85 13.73 -19.38
N VAL A 210 -6.31 12.62 -18.86
CA VAL A 210 -5.58 12.62 -17.59
C VAL A 210 -4.25 13.36 -17.69
N MET A 211 -3.54 13.25 -18.82
CA MET A 211 -2.31 14.00 -19.06
C MET A 211 -2.52 15.51 -18.90
N HIS A 212 -3.62 16.04 -19.42
CA HIS A 212 -3.90 17.48 -19.34
C HIS A 212 -4.29 17.93 -17.92
N LEU A 213 -4.81 17.05 -17.06
CA LEU A 213 -5.17 17.38 -15.68
C LEU A 213 -3.97 17.89 -14.88
N GLN A 214 -2.74 17.40 -15.15
CA GLN A 214 -1.53 17.88 -14.45
C GLN A 214 -1.29 19.39 -14.63
N TYR A 215 -1.80 19.97 -15.71
CA TYR A 215 -1.67 21.42 -16.00
C TYR A 215 -2.89 22.21 -15.54
N ILE A 216 -4.08 21.61 -15.58
CA ILE A 216 -5.34 22.31 -15.28
C ILE A 216 -5.61 22.35 -13.78
N LEU A 217 -5.41 21.23 -13.07
CA LEU A 217 -5.74 21.14 -11.63
C LEU A 217 -5.03 22.21 -10.78
N PRO A 218 -3.73 22.52 -10.98
CA PRO A 218 -3.07 23.60 -10.24
C PRO A 218 -3.71 24.99 -10.44
N GLU A 219 -4.27 25.26 -11.61
CA GLU A 219 -4.91 26.56 -11.95
C GLU A 219 -6.28 26.73 -11.25
N ILE A 220 -6.90 25.64 -10.84
CA ILE A 220 -8.21 25.63 -10.18
C ILE A 220 -8.15 25.12 -8.74
N GLN A 221 -6.96 24.97 -8.19
CA GLN A 221 -6.75 24.53 -6.82
C GLN A 221 -7.44 25.45 -5.82
N GLY A 222 -8.11 24.86 -4.81
CA GLY A 222 -8.88 25.59 -3.79
C GLY A 222 -10.24 26.10 -4.28
N ARG A 223 -10.66 25.72 -5.48
CA ARG A 223 -11.99 26.03 -6.01
C ARG A 223 -12.86 24.77 -6.02
N ALA A 224 -14.07 24.84 -5.48
CA ALA A 224 -15.05 23.78 -5.59
C ALA A 224 -15.82 23.89 -6.92
N GLY A 225 -15.98 22.76 -7.62
CA GLY A 225 -16.69 22.78 -8.91
C GLY A 225 -16.46 21.54 -9.77
N THR A 226 -16.98 21.62 -11.02
CA THR A 226 -16.90 20.54 -12.00
C THR A 226 -16.13 20.98 -13.23
N LEU A 227 -15.05 20.29 -13.54
CA LEU A 227 -14.31 20.41 -14.79
C LEU A 227 -14.92 19.46 -15.83
N ARG A 228 -15.38 20.00 -16.96
CA ARG A 228 -16.06 19.25 -18.03
C ARG A 228 -15.05 18.80 -19.07
N MET A 229 -14.76 17.51 -19.14
CA MET A 229 -13.83 16.92 -20.10
C MET A 229 -14.45 15.75 -20.88
N GLU A 230 -15.77 15.61 -20.87
CA GLU A 230 -16.47 14.51 -21.54
C GLU A 230 -16.11 14.44 -23.04
N ASN A 231 -16.12 15.58 -23.69
CA ASN A 231 -15.88 15.73 -25.15
C ASN A 231 -14.46 16.23 -25.46
N TYR A 232 -13.53 16.08 -24.51
CA TYR A 232 -12.16 16.55 -24.69
C TYR A 232 -11.43 15.71 -25.74
N THR A 233 -10.78 16.40 -26.68
CA THR A 233 -9.85 15.85 -27.67
C THR A 233 -8.66 16.80 -27.81
N GLU A 234 -7.57 16.38 -28.47
CA GLU A 234 -6.38 17.24 -28.70
C GLU A 234 -6.69 18.56 -29.38
N ASP A 235 -7.74 18.61 -30.21
CA ASP A 235 -8.21 19.82 -30.92
C ASP A 235 -9.07 20.75 -30.04
N THR A 236 -9.39 20.35 -28.79
CA THR A 236 -10.25 21.13 -27.89
C THR A 236 -9.52 22.37 -27.38
N LYS A 237 -10.01 23.56 -27.77
CA LYS A 237 -9.39 24.84 -27.40
C LYS A 237 -9.81 25.35 -26.02
N ASN A 238 -10.99 24.98 -25.54
CA ASN A 238 -11.55 25.46 -24.29
C ASN A 238 -12.13 24.31 -23.50
N ILE A 239 -11.78 24.25 -22.21
CA ILE A 239 -12.35 23.33 -21.22
C ILE A 239 -13.19 24.17 -20.25
N SER A 240 -14.41 23.73 -19.96
CA SER A 240 -15.31 24.45 -19.05
C SER A 240 -15.10 24.00 -17.61
N PHE A 241 -14.94 24.96 -16.72
CA PHE A 241 -15.02 24.75 -15.26
C PHE A 241 -16.28 25.42 -14.75
N GLU A 242 -17.17 24.67 -14.14
CA GLU A 242 -18.43 25.10 -13.53
C GLU A 242 -18.23 25.14 -12.01
N PRO A 243 -18.05 26.34 -11.40
CA PRO A 243 -17.94 26.46 -9.96
C PRO A 243 -19.24 26.02 -9.28
N ASP A 244 -19.14 25.43 -8.08
CA ASP A 244 -20.31 25.22 -7.24
C ASP A 244 -20.82 26.57 -6.76
N ASP A 245 -22.16 26.78 -6.80
CA ASP A 245 -22.76 27.99 -6.27
C ASP A 245 -22.37 28.12 -4.78
N VAL A 246 -21.63 29.16 -4.45
CA VAL A 246 -21.44 29.57 -3.05
C VAL A 246 -22.83 29.97 -2.56
N LYS A 247 -23.46 29.16 -1.73
CA LYS A 247 -24.64 29.57 -0.99
C LYS A 247 -24.21 30.77 -0.12
N GLU A 248 -24.44 31.98 -0.63
CA GLU A 248 -24.36 33.20 0.19
C GLU A 248 -25.19 32.96 1.45
N GLY A 249 -24.51 33.01 2.59
CA GLY A 249 -25.18 32.87 3.89
C GLY A 249 -26.30 33.88 3.97
N VAL A 250 -27.49 33.40 4.28
CA VAL A 250 -28.66 34.22 4.63
C VAL A 250 -28.21 35.19 5.70
N GLN A 251 -28.01 36.46 5.31
CA GLN A 251 -28.01 37.59 6.25
C GLN A 251 -29.40 37.63 6.85
N GLN A 252 -29.54 37.14 8.10
CA GLN A 252 -30.67 37.49 8.91
C GLN A 252 -30.55 38.98 9.25
N ASP A 253 -31.36 39.80 8.55
CA ASP A 253 -31.71 41.16 8.99
C ASP A 253 -32.35 41.06 10.37
N VAL A 254 -31.53 41.32 11.39
CA VAL A 254 -32.07 41.65 12.71
C VAL A 254 -32.55 43.08 12.63
N GLN A 255 -33.82 43.23 12.33
CA GLN A 255 -34.55 44.49 12.47
C GLN A 255 -34.80 44.67 13.96
N GLU A 256 -33.97 45.50 14.61
CA GLU A 256 -34.26 46.02 15.95
C GLU A 256 -35.41 47.02 15.83
N ASP A 257 -36.60 46.58 16.16
CA ASP A 257 -37.71 47.50 16.49
C ASP A 257 -37.47 48.07 17.89
N PHE A 258 -36.90 49.28 17.92
CA PHE A 258 -37.04 50.19 19.08
C PHE A 258 -38.29 51.03 18.88
N GLU A 259 -39.37 50.72 19.56
CA GLU A 259 -40.44 51.67 19.91
C GLU A 259 -40.95 51.47 21.35
N GLY A 260 -40.92 52.54 22.11
CA GLY A 260 -41.83 52.91 23.17
C GLY A 260 -41.35 52.95 24.59
#